data_766d1be3bcbed5a6793f1d9530d2828e
#
_entry.id   766d1be3bcbed5a6793f1d9530d2828e
#
_cell.length_a   1.000
_cell.length_b   1.000
_cell.length_c   1.000
_cell.angle_alpha   90.00
_cell.angle_beta   90.00
_cell.angle_gamma   90.00
#
_symmetry.space_group_name_H-M   'P 1'
#
loop_
_entity.id
_entity.type
_entity.pdbx_description
1 polymer ?
#
loop_
_entity_poly.entity_id
_entity_poly.type
_entity_poly.pdbx_seq_one_letter_code
_entity_poly.pdbx_strand_id
1 'polypeptide(L)'
;MMKYSRVLLLCILVLGLSSCETDDTEYWLSGTWAGQVGARDASFIFYENRTGSYRIEGGDSGTFDWYFEDEQYWDAPSGTIILDFGHNDRACIAGSWADRVSLSGWYYDYYEDYLEGYDGISLVLRRVGY
;
A
#
# COMPACT_ATOMS: atom_id res chain seq x y z
N MET A 1 11.93 -8.21 -28.69
CA MET A 1 12.06 -7.94 -28.29
C MET A 1 12.15 -7.55 -28.47
N MET A 2 11.58 -7.62 -28.22
CA MET A 2 11.41 -7.19 -27.89
C MET A 2 11.12 -6.83 -27.99
N LYS A 3 10.47 -7.21 -27.84
CA LYS A 3 10.16 -6.75 -27.57
C LYS A 3 10.21 -6.03 -27.85
N TYR A 4 10.08 -5.95 -28.22
CA TYR A 4 10.02 -5.28 -28.13
C TYR A 4 10.30 -4.71 -28.50
N SER A 5 9.80 -5.00 -28.48
CA SER A 5 10.17 -4.28 -28.22
C SER A 5 10.34 -3.81 -28.83
N ARG A 6 10.10 -3.87 -28.99
CA ARG A 6 10.15 -3.32 -29.03
C ARG A 6 9.94 -2.77 -29.18
N VAL A 7 9.56 -2.93 -29.43
CA VAL A 7 9.41 -2.30 -29.01
C VAL A 7 9.53 -1.75 -29.10
N LEU A 8 9.16 -1.85 -29.28
CA LEU A 8 9.25 -1.29 -28.85
C LEU A 8 9.55 -0.73 -29.10
N LEU A 9 9.16 -0.87 -29.21
CA LEU A 9 9.48 -0.27 -28.80
C LEU A 9 9.44 0.26 -29.12
N LEU A 10 8.94 0.29 -29.28
CA LEU A 10 8.91 0.85 -28.95
C LEU A 10 8.73 1.29 -28.90
N CYS A 11 8.36 1.27 -29.35
CA CYS A 11 8.20 1.71 -28.67
C CYS A 11 8.41 2.24 -28.86
N ILE A 12 7.96 2.16 -28.83
CA ILE A 12 8.20 2.74 -28.27
C ILE A 12 8.55 3.30 -28.46
N LEU A 13 8.00 3.34 -28.71
CA LEU A 13 8.34 3.88 -28.27
C LEU A 13 8.34 4.32 -28.34
N VAL A 14 7.80 4.28 -28.50
CA VAL A 14 7.85 4.72 -27.86
C VAL A 14 7.83 4.98 -27.74
N LEU A 15 7.19 5.02 -27.88
CA LEU A 15 7.22 5.31 -27.15
C LEU A 15 7.30 5.48 -26.73
N GLY A 16 6.89 5.29 -26.76
CA GLY A 16 6.87 5.56 -25.66
C GLY A 16 6.76 5.66 -25.50
N LEU A 17 6.05 5.92 -25.15
CA LEU A 17 5.88 6.00 -24.40
C LEU A 17 5.55 6.05 -24.02
N SER A 18 4.84 6.04 -23.60
CA SER A 18 4.65 6.04 -22.78
C SER A 18 4.31 5.85 -22.10
N SER A 19 3.78 6.00 -22.22
CA SER A 19 3.24 5.89 -21.16
C SER A 19 3.26 5.24 -19.97
N CYS A 20 3.14 4.80 -19.36
CA CYS A 20 3.21 3.99 -18.21
C CYS A 20 3.66 4.71 -16.99
N GLU A 21 3.94 5.86 -17.10
CA GLU A 21 4.36 6.67 -15.96
C GLU A 21 3.23 6.87 -14.97
N THR A 22 2.02 6.61 -15.37
CA THR A 22 0.92 6.72 -14.42
C THR A 22 1.02 5.70 -13.30
N ASP A 23 1.69 4.62 -13.54
CA ASP A 23 1.81 3.57 -12.55
C ASP A 23 2.79 3.94 -11.45
N ASP A 24 3.59 4.97 -11.64
CA ASP A 24 4.53 5.40 -10.61
C ASP A 24 3.82 5.73 -9.31
N THR A 25 2.60 6.24 -9.39
CA THR A 25 1.86 6.60 -8.19
C THR A 25 1.45 5.38 -7.41
N GLU A 26 1.15 4.27 -8.07
CA GLU A 26 0.84 3.04 -7.37
C GLU A 26 2.05 2.52 -6.61
N TYR A 27 3.23 2.74 -7.16
CA TYR A 27 4.44 2.22 -6.55
C TYR A 27 4.95 3.11 -5.43
N TRP A 28 4.35 4.28 -5.21
CA TRP A 28 4.80 5.13 -4.12
C TRP A 28 4.69 4.42 -2.77
N LEU A 29 3.75 3.48 -2.64
CA LEU A 29 3.58 2.75 -1.40
C LEU A 29 4.62 1.66 -1.23
N SER A 30 5.27 1.22 -2.30
CA SER A 30 6.29 0.17 -2.22
C SER A 30 7.44 0.62 -1.35
N GLY A 31 7.93 -0.31 -0.52
CA GLY A 31 9.05 -0.01 0.36
C GLY A 31 8.75 -0.40 1.78
N THR A 32 9.61 0.02 2.68
CA THR A 32 9.51 -0.30 4.09
C THR A 32 9.01 0.92 4.85
N TRP A 33 8.00 0.70 5.67
CA TRP A 33 7.38 1.74 6.49
C TRP A 33 7.44 1.29 7.94
N ALA A 34 7.83 2.19 8.82
CA ALA A 34 7.94 1.89 10.24
C ALA A 34 7.36 3.01 11.06
N GLY A 35 6.83 2.67 12.22
CA GLY A 35 6.23 3.62 13.13
C GLY A 35 5.46 2.91 14.21
N GLN A 36 4.22 3.32 14.41
CA GLN A 36 3.43 2.77 15.52
C GLN A 36 1.99 2.53 15.10
N VAL A 37 1.44 1.46 15.65
CA VAL A 37 0.02 1.16 15.62
C VAL A 37 -0.42 1.19 17.08
N GLY A 38 -1.16 2.23 17.46
CA GLY A 38 -1.44 2.50 18.84
C GLY A 38 -0.14 2.80 19.61
N ALA A 39 0.10 2.08 20.67
CA ALA A 39 1.32 2.24 21.46
C ALA A 39 2.42 1.23 21.08
N ARG A 40 2.21 0.44 20.04
CA ARG A 40 3.14 -0.62 19.65
C ARG A 40 3.93 -0.22 18.44
N ASP A 41 5.22 -0.54 18.45
CA ASP A 41 6.05 -0.36 17.26
C ASP A 41 5.57 -1.31 16.17
N ALA A 42 5.62 -0.85 14.92
CA ALA A 42 5.12 -1.62 13.80
C ALA A 42 5.96 -1.34 12.58
N SER A 43 6.02 -2.33 11.70
CA SER A 43 6.63 -2.16 10.39
C SER A 43 5.77 -2.86 9.35
N PHE A 44 5.74 -2.26 8.17
CA PHE A 44 5.01 -2.80 7.03
C PHE A 44 5.93 -2.69 5.82
N ILE A 45 6.00 -3.75 5.03
CA ILE A 45 6.75 -3.75 3.79
C ILE A 45 5.76 -4.03 2.67
N PHE A 46 5.71 -3.12 1.70
CA PHE A 46 4.84 -3.26 0.53
C PHE A 46 5.72 -3.50 -0.69
N TYR A 47 5.47 -4.59 -1.41
CA TYR A 47 6.21 -4.93 -2.62
C TYR A 47 5.40 -4.52 -3.85
N GLU A 48 6.10 -4.23 -4.94
CA GLU A 48 5.43 -3.76 -6.16
C GLU A 48 4.49 -4.80 -6.76
N ASN A 49 4.72 -6.07 -6.45
CA ASN A 49 3.87 -7.13 -6.97
C ASN A 49 2.57 -7.30 -6.16
N ARG A 50 2.24 -6.33 -5.33
CA ARG A 50 1.02 -6.31 -4.53
C ARG A 50 1.02 -7.31 -3.39
N THR A 51 2.19 -7.77 -2.98
CA THR A 51 2.32 -8.55 -1.75
C THR A 51 3.04 -7.71 -0.72
N GLY A 52 3.08 -8.19 0.51
CA GLY A 52 3.79 -7.49 1.56
C GLY A 52 3.86 -8.32 2.83
N SER A 53 4.48 -7.72 3.84
CA SER A 53 4.57 -8.35 5.15
C SER A 53 4.46 -7.26 6.22
N TYR A 54 4.11 -7.68 7.42
CA TYR A 54 3.97 -6.73 8.51
C TYR A 54 4.33 -7.39 9.83
N ARG A 55 4.64 -6.53 10.79
CA ARG A 55 4.91 -6.95 12.16
C ARG A 55 4.48 -5.83 13.09
N ILE A 56 3.70 -6.18 14.10
CA ILE A 56 3.29 -5.28 15.16
C ILE A 56 3.86 -5.87 16.46
N GLU A 57 4.68 -5.12 17.14
CA GLU A 57 5.39 -5.60 18.32
C GLU A 57 4.39 -6.05 19.39
N GLY A 58 4.60 -7.26 19.91
CA GLY A 58 3.71 -7.81 20.93
C GLY A 58 2.37 -8.26 20.37
N GLY A 59 2.22 -8.28 19.05
CA GLY A 59 0.99 -8.64 18.40
C GLY A 59 1.22 -9.49 17.19
N ASP A 60 0.47 -9.19 16.13
CA ASP A 60 0.45 -10.00 14.91
C ASP A 60 1.65 -9.75 14.02
N SER A 61 1.95 -10.74 13.19
CA SER A 61 2.87 -10.60 12.08
C SER A 61 2.44 -11.57 10.99
N GLY A 62 2.83 -11.28 9.75
CA GLY A 62 2.47 -12.17 8.66
C GLY A 62 2.70 -11.51 7.31
N THR A 63 2.09 -12.13 6.29
CA THR A 63 2.17 -11.64 4.92
C THR A 63 0.76 -11.38 4.42
N PHE A 64 0.66 -10.56 3.37
CA PHE A 64 -0.63 -10.17 2.83
C PHE A 64 -0.49 -9.83 1.35
N ASP A 65 -1.63 -9.77 0.66
CA ASP A 65 -1.76 -9.08 -0.60
C ASP A 65 -2.37 -7.72 -0.29
N TRP A 66 -2.02 -6.71 -1.07
CA TRP A 66 -2.56 -5.37 -0.79
C TRP A 66 -3.12 -4.74 -2.04
N TYR A 67 -4.12 -3.89 -1.83
CA TYR A 67 -4.72 -3.10 -2.91
C TYR A 67 -5.46 -1.93 -2.27
N PHE A 68 -5.73 -0.91 -3.09
CA PHE A 68 -6.54 0.20 -2.62
C PHE A 68 -8.01 -0.17 -2.71
N GLU A 69 -8.78 0.22 -1.70
CA GLU A 69 -10.22 -0.05 -1.69
C GLU A 69 -10.88 0.50 -2.95
N ASP A 70 -10.45 1.68 -3.39
CA ASP A 70 -10.89 2.28 -4.64
C ASP A 70 -9.63 2.51 -5.47
N GLU A 71 -9.57 1.93 -6.66
CA GLU A 71 -8.37 2.06 -7.48
C GLU A 71 -8.03 3.50 -7.82
N GLN A 72 -8.98 4.42 -7.70
CA GLN A 72 -8.70 5.83 -7.91
C GLN A 72 -7.86 6.44 -6.81
N TYR A 73 -7.73 5.76 -5.68
CA TYR A 73 -6.96 6.27 -4.56
C TYR A 73 -5.47 6.34 -4.84
N TRP A 74 -4.99 5.62 -5.86
CA TRP A 74 -3.56 5.65 -6.14
C TRP A 74 -3.06 7.08 -6.39
N ASP A 75 -3.93 7.97 -6.86
CA ASP A 75 -3.58 9.36 -7.15
C ASP A 75 -4.11 10.32 -6.08
N ALA A 76 -4.82 9.83 -5.09
CA ALA A 76 -5.42 10.67 -4.08
C ALA A 76 -4.46 10.85 -2.90
N PRO A 77 -4.65 11.90 -2.09
CA PRO A 77 -3.81 12.09 -0.89
C PRO A 77 -4.26 11.24 0.30
N SER A 78 -5.39 10.55 0.19
CA SER A 78 -5.91 9.73 1.27
C SER A 78 -6.81 8.65 0.71
N GLY A 79 -7.09 7.64 1.50
CA GLY A 79 -7.96 6.54 1.13
C GLY A 79 -7.79 5.37 2.07
N THR A 80 -8.12 4.18 1.56
CA THR A 80 -8.06 2.96 2.34
C THR A 80 -7.27 1.90 1.59
N ILE A 81 -6.28 1.32 2.29
CA ILE A 81 -5.45 0.24 1.77
C ILE A 81 -5.94 -1.05 2.41
N ILE A 82 -6.32 -2.02 1.59
CA ILE A 82 -6.78 -3.32 2.07
C ILE A 82 -5.58 -4.26 2.17
N LEU A 83 -5.48 -4.97 3.29
CA LEU A 83 -4.47 -5.98 3.54
C LEU A 83 -5.20 -7.31 3.59
N ASP A 84 -5.01 -8.14 2.57
CA ASP A 84 -5.76 -9.37 2.41
C ASP A 84 -4.87 -10.55 2.81
N PHE A 85 -5.26 -11.23 3.86
CA PHE A 85 -4.50 -12.38 4.39
C PHE A 85 -5.01 -13.71 3.84
N GLY A 86 -6.04 -13.68 2.98
CA GLY A 86 -6.65 -14.89 2.47
C GLY A 86 -7.81 -15.35 3.33
N HIS A 87 -8.61 -16.27 2.79
CA HIS A 87 -9.73 -16.87 3.53
C HIS A 87 -10.72 -15.84 4.07
N ASN A 88 -10.91 -14.74 3.33
CA ASN A 88 -11.79 -13.64 3.74
C ASN A 88 -11.31 -12.90 4.99
N ASP A 89 -10.06 -13.09 5.35
CA ASP A 89 -9.46 -12.40 6.49
C ASP A 89 -8.74 -11.16 5.95
N ARG A 90 -9.27 -9.99 6.25
CA ARG A 90 -8.74 -8.72 5.74
C ARG A 90 -8.66 -7.69 6.84
N ALA A 91 -7.55 -6.95 6.83
CA ALA A 91 -7.40 -5.75 7.64
C ALA A 91 -7.36 -4.56 6.68
N CYS A 92 -7.28 -3.35 7.22
CA CYS A 92 -7.11 -2.19 6.36
C CYS A 92 -6.46 -1.04 7.12
N ILE A 93 -5.90 -0.12 6.33
CA ILE A 93 -5.37 1.14 6.81
C ILE A 93 -6.15 2.24 6.11
N ALA A 94 -6.87 3.04 6.89
CA ALA A 94 -7.60 4.19 6.38
C ALA A 94 -6.85 5.44 6.80
N GLY A 95 -6.26 6.16 5.85
CA GLY A 95 -5.40 7.26 6.24
C GLY A 95 -5.07 8.21 5.13
N SER A 96 -4.06 9.04 5.38
CA SER A 96 -3.58 10.00 4.41
C SER A 96 -2.08 9.82 4.21
N TRP A 97 -1.64 10.16 2.99
CA TRP A 97 -0.26 9.95 2.54
C TRP A 97 0.17 11.05 1.58
N ALA A 98 -0.30 12.26 1.80
CA ALA A 98 -0.13 13.34 0.84
C ALA A 98 1.32 13.61 0.48
N ASP A 99 2.24 13.45 1.43
CA ASP A 99 3.66 13.71 1.19
C ASP A 99 4.41 12.49 0.67
N ARG A 100 3.75 11.33 0.57
CA ARG A 100 4.33 10.09 0.07
C ARG A 100 5.48 9.54 0.91
N VAL A 101 5.74 10.11 2.07
CA VAL A 101 6.80 9.64 2.98
C VAL A 101 6.27 9.37 4.37
N SER A 102 5.05 9.80 4.68
CA SER A 102 4.39 9.46 5.93
C SER A 102 2.98 8.99 5.62
N LEU A 103 2.48 8.12 6.48
CA LEU A 103 1.15 7.54 6.35
C LEU A 103 0.54 7.56 7.73
N SER A 104 -0.53 8.32 7.88
CA SER A 104 -1.16 8.48 9.19
C SER A 104 -2.66 8.26 9.07
N GLY A 105 -3.24 7.66 10.08
CA GLY A 105 -4.65 7.37 10.08
C GLY A 105 -4.98 6.29 11.09
N TRP A 106 -5.69 5.28 10.63
CA TRP A 106 -6.28 4.26 11.50
C TRP A 106 -6.04 2.88 10.93
N TYR A 107 -5.68 1.96 11.78
CA TYR A 107 -5.53 0.55 11.44
C TYR A 107 -6.73 -0.21 11.97
N TYR A 108 -7.30 -1.09 11.15
CA TYR A 108 -8.42 -1.94 11.52
C TYR A 108 -8.01 -3.39 11.34
N ASP A 109 -8.04 -4.16 12.43
CA ASP A 109 -7.74 -5.60 12.36
C ASP A 109 -8.67 -6.33 11.42
N TYR A 110 -9.89 -5.83 11.30
CA TYR A 110 -10.90 -6.42 10.43
C TYR A 110 -11.49 -5.34 9.54
N TYR A 111 -11.45 -5.57 8.24
CA TYR A 111 -12.01 -4.62 7.28
C TYR A 111 -13.48 -4.38 7.55
N GLU A 112 -14.20 -5.42 8.01
CA GLU A 112 -15.61 -5.29 8.34
C GLU A 112 -15.87 -4.24 9.43
N ASP A 113 -14.97 -4.14 10.39
CA ASP A 113 -15.11 -3.12 11.44
C ASP A 113 -15.07 -1.72 10.84
N TYR A 114 -14.18 -1.51 9.87
CA TYR A 114 -14.11 -0.23 9.17
C TYR A 114 -15.42 0.05 8.44
N LEU A 115 -15.95 -0.94 7.75
CA LEU A 115 -17.21 -0.77 7.00
C LEU A 115 -18.38 -0.46 7.91
N GLU A 116 -18.38 -0.98 9.14
CA GLU A 116 -19.47 -0.79 10.08
C GLU A 116 -19.30 0.47 10.92
N GLY A 117 -18.20 1.19 10.76
CA GLY A 117 -18.01 2.45 11.46
C GLY A 117 -17.42 2.35 12.85
N TYR A 118 -16.86 1.20 13.22
CA TYR A 118 -16.17 1.08 14.50
C TYR A 118 -14.87 1.88 14.49
N ASP A 119 -14.37 2.19 15.67
CA ASP A 119 -13.12 2.92 15.79
C ASP A 119 -11.93 2.02 15.45
N GLY A 120 -10.97 2.59 14.75
CA GLY A 120 -9.71 1.91 14.48
C GLY A 120 -8.66 2.25 15.52
N ILE A 121 -7.46 1.72 15.29
CA ILE A 121 -6.31 1.98 16.15
C ILE A 121 -5.44 3.02 15.44
N SER A 122 -5.05 4.06 16.16
CA SER A 122 -4.22 5.12 15.58
C SER A 122 -2.95 4.53 14.96
N LEU A 123 -2.61 5.00 13.76
CA LEU A 123 -1.47 4.50 13.01
C LEU A 123 -0.68 5.68 12.47
N VAL A 124 0.64 5.64 12.68
CA VAL A 124 1.55 6.62 12.10
C VAL A 124 2.80 5.88 11.63
N LEU A 125 3.05 5.92 10.34
CA LEU A 125 4.21 5.26 9.74
C LEU A 125 4.99 6.27 8.92
N ARG A 126 6.28 6.03 8.80
CA ARG A 126 7.16 6.79 7.91
C ARG A 126 7.92 5.82 7.03
N ARG A 127 8.20 6.25 5.82
CA ARG A 127 9.03 5.45 4.92
C ARG A 127 10.45 5.44 5.42
N VAL A 128 11.01 4.23 5.57
CA VAL A 128 12.39 4.06 6.03
C VAL A 128 13.25 3.37 4.99
N GLY A 129 12.66 2.90 3.90
CA GLY A 129 13.41 2.28 2.83
C GLY A 129 12.53 1.98 1.63
N TYR A 130 13.16 1.69 0.52
CA TYR A 130 12.47 1.36 -0.73
C TYR A 130 12.63 -0.10 -1.10
#